data_1b52a0e1887197eed5fa91d5f198693c
#
_entry.id   1b52a0e1887197eed5fa91d5f198693c
#
_cell.length_a   1.000
_cell.length_b   1.000
_cell.length_c   1.000
_cell.angle_alpha   90.00
_cell.angle_beta   90.00
_cell.angle_gamma   90.00
#
_symmetry.space_group_name_H-M   'P 1'
#
loop_
_entity.id
_entity.type
_entity.pdbx_description
1 polymer ?
#
loop_
_entity_poly.entity_id
_entity_poly.type
_entity_poly.pdbx_seq_one_letter_code
_entity_poly.pdbx_strand_id
1 'polypeptide(L)'
;MPRPPLNRDTTLCISLSGRPSNHGIKFHNYLYEKHGLDYLYKAMTTTDIEGAIAGVRALGIRGCSVSMPFKQAVIPLMDEVDHSAQVIGAVNTIVNTDGHLHAYNTDVIAVASLLKSHAVDPKLPFLLRGSGGMAAAVAGAFYDAGFRAGTIIARNEDAGTALAHRYGYVWAPEPGDLTAPVIVNVTPIGMSGGAESEQLAYPQPTIEAASVVFDVVAMPVETPLIRTARAAGREVITGGEVIALQAAEQFRLYTGVTLSPDDIAQAEAQAN
;
A
#
# COMPACT_ATOMS: atom_id res chain seq x y z
N MET A 1 -6.71 11.01 -27.06
CA MET A 1 -6.74 10.13 -28.26
C MET A 1 -6.78 8.72 -27.76
N PRO A 2 -7.50 7.77 -28.39
CA PRO A 2 -7.49 6.38 -27.95
C PRO A 2 -6.07 5.80 -28.01
N ARG A 3 -5.79 4.79 -27.18
CA ARG A 3 -4.52 4.06 -27.22
C ARG A 3 -4.29 3.48 -28.62
N PRO A 4 -3.05 3.51 -29.15
CA PRO A 4 -2.72 2.82 -30.38
C PRO A 4 -3.04 1.32 -30.30
N PRO A 5 -3.37 0.65 -31.42
CA PRO A 5 -3.44 -0.81 -31.46
C PRO A 5 -2.10 -1.43 -31.01
N LEU A 6 -2.17 -2.59 -30.37
CA LEU A 6 -0.96 -3.31 -29.97
C LEU A 6 -0.04 -3.54 -31.20
N ASN A 7 1.22 -3.20 -31.02
CA ASN A 7 2.24 -3.29 -32.05
C ASN A 7 3.58 -3.70 -31.42
N ARG A 8 4.65 -3.81 -32.22
CA ARG A 8 5.97 -4.24 -31.76
C ARG A 8 6.63 -3.26 -30.78
N ASP A 9 6.21 -2.01 -30.77
CA ASP A 9 6.79 -0.93 -29.95
C ASP A 9 5.97 -0.69 -28.67
N THR A 10 4.83 -1.43 -28.47
CA THR A 10 4.00 -1.32 -27.29
C THR A 10 4.79 -1.69 -26.03
N THR A 11 4.86 -0.75 -25.09
CA THR A 11 5.57 -0.91 -23.82
C THR A 11 4.82 -1.88 -22.89
N LEU A 12 5.49 -2.91 -22.39
CA LEU A 12 4.89 -3.91 -21.51
C LEU A 12 5.17 -3.58 -20.04
N CYS A 13 4.11 -3.58 -19.23
CA CYS A 13 4.15 -3.65 -17.79
C CYS A 13 3.45 -4.92 -17.30
N ILE A 14 3.93 -5.48 -16.18
CA ILE A 14 3.36 -6.72 -15.62
C ILE A 14 3.14 -6.61 -14.11
N SER A 15 2.45 -7.59 -13.55
CA SER A 15 2.56 -7.93 -12.13
C SER A 15 2.99 -9.37 -11.95
N LEU A 16 3.75 -9.63 -10.88
CA LEU A 16 4.14 -10.94 -10.41
C LEU A 16 3.53 -11.22 -9.04
N SER A 17 2.73 -12.28 -8.94
CA SER A 17 2.03 -12.67 -7.73
C SER A 17 1.84 -14.18 -7.69
N GLY A 18 1.83 -14.79 -6.50
CA GLY A 18 1.40 -16.17 -6.33
C GLY A 18 -0.08 -16.40 -6.63
N ARG A 19 -0.91 -15.34 -6.57
CA ARG A 19 -2.34 -15.34 -6.91
C ARG A 19 -2.67 -14.07 -7.67
N PRO A 20 -2.49 -14.06 -9.01
CA PRO A 20 -2.77 -12.89 -9.83
C PRO A 20 -4.25 -12.49 -9.76
N SER A 21 -4.51 -11.19 -9.75
CA SER A 21 -5.87 -10.63 -9.82
C SER A 21 -6.06 -9.79 -11.08
N ASN A 22 -7.30 -9.45 -11.37
CA ASN A 22 -7.65 -8.59 -12.50
C ASN A 22 -7.61 -7.09 -12.17
N HIS A 23 -7.49 -6.72 -10.89
CA HIS A 23 -7.55 -5.32 -10.48
C HIS A 23 -6.50 -4.46 -11.20
N GLY A 24 -5.20 -4.80 -11.10
CA GLY A 24 -4.14 -4.07 -11.80
C GLY A 24 -4.29 -4.06 -13.32
N ILE A 25 -4.79 -5.16 -13.92
CA ILE A 25 -5.05 -5.23 -15.37
C ILE A 25 -6.08 -4.18 -15.75
N LYS A 26 -7.22 -4.14 -15.06
CA LYS A 26 -8.31 -3.20 -15.35
C LYS A 26 -7.87 -1.75 -15.11
N PHE A 27 -7.25 -1.48 -13.94
CA PHE A 27 -6.79 -0.15 -13.53
C PHE A 27 -5.81 0.46 -14.55
N HIS A 28 -4.69 -0.22 -14.81
CA HIS A 28 -3.64 0.31 -15.65
C HIS A 28 -4.06 0.38 -17.13
N ASN A 29 -4.70 -0.65 -17.68
CA ASN A 29 -5.09 -0.62 -19.09
C ASN A 29 -6.20 0.40 -19.37
N TYR A 30 -7.14 0.65 -18.43
CA TYR A 30 -8.09 1.74 -18.54
C TYR A 30 -7.38 3.10 -18.64
N LEU A 31 -6.37 3.33 -17.80
CA LEU A 31 -5.62 4.58 -17.82
C LEU A 31 -4.73 4.72 -19.07
N TYR A 32 -4.12 3.64 -19.53
CA TYR A 32 -3.38 3.66 -20.80
C TYR A 32 -4.29 4.04 -21.98
N GLU A 33 -5.51 3.49 -22.01
CA GLU A 33 -6.52 3.87 -23.00
C GLU A 33 -6.91 5.35 -22.88
N LYS A 34 -7.24 5.80 -21.67
CA LYS A 34 -7.71 7.17 -21.40
C LYS A 34 -6.65 8.21 -21.75
N HIS A 35 -5.38 7.95 -21.45
CA HIS A 35 -4.27 8.87 -21.73
C HIS A 35 -3.60 8.64 -23.09
N GLY A 36 -4.10 7.70 -23.91
CA GLY A 36 -3.56 7.44 -25.25
C GLY A 36 -2.12 6.89 -25.24
N LEU A 37 -1.74 6.15 -24.18
CA LEU A 37 -0.39 5.62 -24.01
C LEU A 37 -0.26 4.26 -24.70
N ASP A 38 0.82 4.05 -25.47
CA ASP A 38 1.12 2.76 -26.10
C ASP A 38 1.75 1.80 -25.08
N TYR A 39 0.93 1.39 -24.13
CA TYR A 39 1.29 0.51 -23.01
C TYR A 39 0.29 -0.64 -22.88
N LEU A 40 0.77 -1.75 -22.34
CA LEU A 40 -0.05 -2.90 -21.96
C LEU A 40 0.33 -3.37 -20.56
N TYR A 41 -0.65 -3.66 -19.72
CA TYR A 41 -0.45 -4.29 -18.42
C TYR A 41 -1.04 -5.69 -18.38
N LYS A 42 -0.24 -6.66 -17.88
CA LYS A 42 -0.63 -8.08 -17.78
C LYS A 42 -0.25 -8.65 -16.42
N ALA A 43 -1.21 -9.28 -15.73
CA ALA A 43 -0.92 -10.04 -14.50
C ALA A 43 -0.33 -11.40 -14.85
N MET A 44 0.71 -11.80 -14.12
CA MET A 44 1.44 -13.06 -14.30
C MET A 44 1.73 -13.71 -12.94
N THR A 45 2.06 -14.99 -13.01
CA THR A 45 2.58 -15.77 -11.87
C THR A 45 3.83 -16.52 -12.29
N THR A 46 4.63 -16.94 -11.31
CA THR A 46 5.84 -17.74 -11.56
C THR A 46 6.11 -18.66 -10.37
N THR A 47 6.83 -19.72 -10.59
CA THR A 47 7.48 -20.57 -9.58
C THR A 47 8.98 -20.32 -9.50
N ASP A 48 9.54 -19.53 -10.45
CA ASP A 48 10.94 -19.13 -10.54
C ASP A 48 11.02 -17.60 -10.57
N ILE A 49 11.20 -17.00 -9.40
CA ILE A 49 11.23 -15.54 -9.30
C ILE A 49 12.54 -14.96 -9.87
N GLU A 50 13.66 -15.67 -9.75
CA GLU A 50 14.95 -15.21 -10.29
C GLU A 50 14.90 -15.16 -11.81
N GLY A 51 14.44 -16.25 -12.43
CA GLY A 51 14.22 -16.31 -13.89
C GLY A 51 13.21 -15.28 -14.37
N ALA A 52 12.13 -15.03 -13.60
CA ALA A 52 11.13 -14.01 -13.96
C ALA A 52 11.74 -12.59 -13.94
N ILE A 53 12.54 -12.24 -12.92
CA ILE A 53 13.22 -10.93 -12.84
C ILE A 53 14.31 -10.79 -13.90
N ALA A 54 15.06 -11.87 -14.20
CA ALA A 54 15.99 -11.88 -15.33
C ALA A 54 15.25 -11.60 -16.66
N GLY A 55 14.04 -12.17 -16.81
CA GLY A 55 13.14 -11.91 -17.95
C GLY A 55 12.66 -10.46 -18.01
N VAL A 56 12.26 -9.86 -16.87
CA VAL A 56 11.90 -8.43 -16.79
C VAL A 56 13.04 -7.55 -17.34
N ARG A 57 14.27 -7.85 -16.94
CA ARG A 57 15.46 -7.13 -17.40
C ARG A 57 15.72 -7.37 -18.89
N ALA A 58 15.82 -8.61 -19.31
CA ALA A 58 16.27 -8.99 -20.64
C ALA A 58 15.24 -8.66 -21.76
N LEU A 59 13.95 -8.68 -21.44
CA LEU A 59 12.87 -8.38 -22.38
C LEU A 59 12.46 -6.91 -22.39
N GLY A 60 13.12 -6.05 -21.60
CA GLY A 60 12.79 -4.65 -21.52
C GLY A 60 11.39 -4.36 -20.96
N ILE A 61 10.87 -5.26 -20.10
CA ILE A 61 9.57 -5.02 -19.42
C ILE A 61 9.70 -3.79 -18.53
N ARG A 62 8.97 -2.72 -18.85
CA ARG A 62 9.15 -1.39 -18.25
C ARG A 62 8.79 -1.34 -16.78
N GLY A 63 7.69 -1.96 -16.39
CA GLY A 63 7.18 -1.95 -15.03
C GLY A 63 6.80 -3.33 -14.55
N CYS A 64 7.14 -3.66 -13.30
CA CYS A 64 6.75 -4.91 -12.68
C CYS A 64 6.24 -4.65 -11.25
N SER A 65 4.94 -4.81 -11.05
CA SER A 65 4.36 -4.82 -9.72
C SER A 65 4.61 -6.19 -9.06
N VAL A 66 4.99 -6.20 -7.80
CA VAL A 66 5.35 -7.43 -7.06
C VAL A 66 4.44 -7.59 -5.85
N SER A 67 3.81 -8.76 -5.73
CA SER A 67 2.96 -9.12 -4.60
C SER A 67 3.45 -10.39 -3.89
N MET A 68 2.72 -10.83 -2.88
CA MET A 68 3.06 -12.04 -2.14
C MET A 68 3.16 -13.27 -3.05
N PRO A 69 4.15 -14.16 -2.82
CA PRO A 69 5.13 -14.15 -1.72
C PRO A 69 6.45 -13.44 -2.03
N PHE A 70 6.58 -12.72 -3.15
CA PHE A 70 7.84 -12.34 -3.78
C PHE A 70 8.45 -11.02 -3.29
N LYS A 71 7.71 -10.20 -2.50
CA LYS A 71 8.11 -8.82 -2.12
C LYS A 71 9.49 -8.70 -1.48
N GLN A 72 9.96 -9.73 -0.77
CA GLN A 72 11.29 -9.75 -0.16
C GLN A 72 12.33 -10.46 -1.05
N ALA A 73 11.90 -11.52 -1.73
CA ALA A 73 12.80 -12.35 -2.55
C ALA A 73 13.39 -11.59 -3.75
N VAL A 74 12.73 -10.52 -4.24
CA VAL A 74 13.23 -9.73 -5.37
C VAL A 74 14.32 -8.72 -4.97
N ILE A 75 14.46 -8.36 -3.68
CA ILE A 75 15.41 -7.33 -3.24
C ILE A 75 16.85 -7.59 -3.72
N PRO A 76 17.43 -8.80 -3.53
CA PRO A 76 18.80 -9.07 -3.95
C PRO A 76 18.99 -9.08 -5.47
N LEU A 77 17.91 -9.01 -6.26
CA LEU A 77 17.95 -9.03 -7.72
C LEU A 77 17.89 -7.63 -8.34
N MET A 78 17.77 -6.59 -7.50
CA MET A 78 17.66 -5.19 -7.92
C MET A 78 19.04 -4.52 -8.00
N ASP A 79 19.16 -3.56 -8.90
CA ASP A 79 20.38 -2.73 -9.00
C ASP A 79 20.30 -1.56 -8.02
N GLU A 80 19.09 -1.06 -7.77
CA GLU A 80 18.83 0.03 -6.83
C GLU A 80 17.54 -0.22 -6.04
N VAL A 81 17.56 0.11 -4.76
CA VAL A 81 16.41 -0.01 -3.87
C VAL A 81 16.12 1.36 -3.27
N ASP A 82 14.95 1.91 -3.58
CA ASP A 82 14.50 3.19 -3.05
C ASP A 82 14.30 3.15 -1.53
N HIS A 83 14.42 4.30 -0.89
CA HIS A 83 14.21 4.43 0.56
C HIS A 83 12.87 3.85 1.03
N SER A 84 11.80 4.05 0.28
CA SER A 84 10.48 3.49 0.59
C SER A 84 10.47 1.97 0.76
N ALA A 85 11.28 1.25 -0.04
CA ALA A 85 11.41 -0.19 0.05
C ALA A 85 12.44 -0.63 1.10
N GLN A 86 13.52 0.16 1.29
CA GLN A 86 14.55 -0.11 2.30
C GLN A 86 13.98 -0.07 3.72
N VAL A 87 13.14 0.94 4.02
CA VAL A 87 12.53 1.18 5.33
C VAL A 87 11.81 -0.06 5.87
N ILE A 88 11.17 -0.82 5.00
CA ILE A 88 10.37 -1.98 5.41
C ILE A 88 10.98 -3.32 4.98
N GLY A 89 12.00 -3.31 4.14
CA GLY A 89 12.58 -4.53 3.59
C GLY A 89 11.64 -5.29 2.66
N ALA A 90 10.82 -4.58 1.89
CA ALA A 90 9.86 -5.19 0.96
C ALA A 90 9.62 -4.29 -0.26
N VAL A 91 9.61 -4.91 -1.44
CA VAL A 91 9.39 -4.27 -2.74
C VAL A 91 8.01 -4.64 -3.25
N ASN A 92 7.24 -3.66 -3.74
CA ASN A 92 6.00 -3.93 -4.46
C ASN A 92 5.99 -3.39 -5.90
N THR A 93 7.03 -2.65 -6.30
CA THR A 93 7.11 -2.00 -7.61
C THR A 93 8.56 -1.99 -8.10
N ILE A 94 8.78 -2.43 -9.33
CA ILE A 94 10.09 -2.40 -10.01
C ILE A 94 9.93 -1.60 -11.31
N VAL A 95 10.86 -0.68 -11.55
CA VAL A 95 10.97 0.06 -12.81
C VAL A 95 12.24 -0.37 -13.51
N ASN A 96 12.12 -0.78 -14.75
CA ASN A 96 13.24 -1.11 -15.62
C ASN A 96 13.52 0.05 -16.58
N THR A 97 14.71 0.59 -16.51
CA THR A 97 15.20 1.60 -17.45
C THR A 97 16.47 1.06 -18.09
N ASP A 98 16.35 0.62 -19.35
CA ASP A 98 17.47 0.09 -20.15
C ASP A 98 18.25 -1.03 -19.45
N GLY A 99 17.55 -1.93 -18.76
CA GLY A 99 18.12 -3.05 -18.02
C GLY A 99 18.50 -2.72 -16.56
N HIS A 100 18.45 -1.47 -16.12
CA HIS A 100 18.63 -1.08 -14.72
C HIS A 100 17.31 -1.22 -13.96
N LEU A 101 17.28 -2.05 -12.93
CA LEU A 101 16.08 -2.33 -12.13
C LEU A 101 16.11 -1.52 -10.83
N HIS A 102 15.22 -0.54 -10.72
CA HIS A 102 15.03 0.26 -9.53
C HIS A 102 13.73 -0.15 -8.81
N ALA A 103 13.86 -0.51 -7.54
CA ALA A 103 12.76 -1.03 -6.73
C ALA A 103 12.20 0.01 -5.77
N TYR A 104 10.87 0.00 -5.59
CA TYR A 104 10.11 0.90 -4.73
C TYR A 104 9.11 0.16 -3.86
N ASN A 105 8.59 0.85 -2.84
CA ASN A 105 7.38 0.42 -2.15
C ASN A 105 6.33 1.53 -2.18
N THR A 106 5.36 1.38 -3.07
CA THR A 106 4.30 2.38 -3.27
C THR A 106 3.24 2.36 -2.17
N ASP A 107 3.17 1.32 -1.32
CA ASP A 107 2.32 1.34 -0.12
C ASP A 107 2.84 2.40 0.88
N VAL A 108 4.17 2.46 1.11
CA VAL A 108 4.80 3.48 1.97
C VAL A 108 4.58 4.89 1.40
N ILE A 109 4.76 5.05 0.08
CA ILE A 109 4.58 6.34 -0.60
C ILE A 109 3.12 6.80 -0.49
N ALA A 110 2.15 5.89 -0.67
CA ALA A 110 0.73 6.19 -0.53
C ALA A 110 0.38 6.65 0.89
N VAL A 111 0.83 5.92 1.91
CA VAL A 111 0.59 6.31 3.32
C VAL A 111 1.19 7.68 3.62
N ALA A 112 2.44 7.95 3.20
CA ALA A 112 3.07 9.25 3.40
C ALA A 112 2.28 10.38 2.72
N SER A 113 1.76 10.14 1.50
CA SER A 113 0.91 11.08 0.77
C SER A 113 -0.41 11.35 1.49
N LEU A 114 -1.05 10.31 2.06
CA LEU A 114 -2.29 10.44 2.82
C LEU A 114 -2.09 11.24 4.12
N LEU A 115 -1.04 10.96 4.88
CA LEU A 115 -0.72 11.73 6.08
C LEU A 115 -0.58 13.23 5.76
N LYS A 116 0.04 13.55 4.63
CA LYS A 116 0.21 14.92 4.16
C LYS A 116 -1.10 15.55 3.68
N SER A 117 -1.90 14.85 2.87
CA SER A 117 -3.15 15.39 2.30
C SER A 117 -4.22 15.62 3.37
N HIS A 118 -4.27 14.76 4.40
CA HIS A 118 -5.14 14.90 5.56
C HIS A 118 -4.53 15.80 6.66
N ALA A 119 -3.38 16.43 6.40
CA ALA A 119 -2.69 17.34 7.31
C ALA A 119 -2.54 16.76 8.74
N VAL A 120 -2.24 15.46 8.86
CA VAL A 120 -2.09 14.79 10.15
C VAL A 120 -0.83 15.32 10.86
N ASP A 121 -1.00 15.96 12.01
CA ASP A 121 0.12 16.56 12.75
C ASP A 121 1.06 15.47 13.32
N PRO A 122 2.34 15.42 12.90
CA PRO A 122 3.29 14.41 13.34
C PRO A 122 3.69 14.49 14.82
N LYS A 123 3.31 15.57 15.50
CA LYS A 123 3.52 15.72 16.96
C LYS A 123 2.50 14.93 17.78
N LEU A 124 1.40 14.52 17.18
CA LEU A 124 0.37 13.75 17.87
C LEU A 124 0.84 12.33 18.15
N PRO A 125 0.54 11.77 19.34
CA PRO A 125 0.74 10.35 19.59
C PRO A 125 -0.23 9.50 18.76
N PHE A 126 0.19 8.27 18.44
CA PHE A 126 -0.64 7.34 17.68
C PHE A 126 -0.63 5.91 18.24
N LEU A 127 -1.70 5.18 17.95
CA LEU A 127 -1.80 3.74 18.14
C LEU A 127 -1.85 3.07 16.77
N LEU A 128 -1.01 2.06 16.54
CA LEU A 128 -1.00 1.24 15.34
C LEU A 128 -1.25 -0.20 15.70
N ARG A 129 -2.40 -0.75 15.28
CA ARG A 129 -2.79 -2.13 15.54
C ARG A 129 -2.37 -3.03 14.38
N GLY A 130 -1.40 -3.93 14.64
CA GLY A 130 -0.84 -4.90 13.72
C GLY A 130 0.69 -4.91 13.71
N SER A 131 1.30 -6.01 13.22
CA SER A 131 2.76 -6.19 13.15
C SER A 131 3.23 -6.89 11.86
N GLY A 132 2.37 -7.00 10.85
CA GLY A 132 2.69 -7.60 9.55
C GLY A 132 3.39 -6.62 8.59
N GLY A 133 3.54 -7.01 7.33
CA GLY A 133 4.19 -6.19 6.30
C GLY A 133 3.56 -4.80 6.11
N MET A 134 2.22 -4.70 6.13
CA MET A 134 1.54 -3.40 6.04
C MET A 134 1.75 -2.56 7.31
N ALA A 135 1.86 -3.19 8.50
CA ALA A 135 2.20 -2.48 9.72
C ALA A 135 3.61 -1.88 9.64
N ALA A 136 4.56 -2.60 9.06
CA ALA A 136 5.91 -2.08 8.83
C ALA A 136 5.90 -0.90 7.85
N ALA A 137 5.09 -0.96 6.78
CA ALA A 137 4.94 0.12 5.82
C ALA A 137 4.37 1.39 6.46
N VAL A 138 3.28 1.24 7.23
CA VAL A 138 2.65 2.36 7.94
C VAL A 138 3.57 2.93 9.02
N ALA A 139 4.18 2.08 9.86
CA ALA A 139 5.11 2.54 10.90
C ALA A 139 6.31 3.30 10.32
N GLY A 140 6.87 2.81 9.19
CA GLY A 140 7.96 3.48 8.48
C GLY A 140 7.53 4.84 7.92
N ALA A 141 6.38 4.90 7.23
CA ALA A 141 5.85 6.16 6.71
C ALA A 141 5.56 7.18 7.82
N PHE A 142 5.02 6.74 8.97
CA PHE A 142 4.82 7.58 10.14
C PHE A 142 6.13 8.11 10.70
N TYR A 143 7.14 7.23 10.83
CA TYR A 143 8.46 7.62 11.32
C TYR A 143 9.12 8.66 10.40
N ASP A 144 9.08 8.45 9.09
CA ASP A 144 9.64 9.37 8.09
C ASP A 144 8.87 10.71 8.06
N ALA A 145 7.55 10.68 8.29
CA ALA A 145 6.74 11.89 8.43
C ALA A 145 7.00 12.67 9.73
N GLY A 146 7.79 12.13 10.67
CA GLY A 146 8.18 12.80 11.90
C GLY A 146 7.44 12.38 13.17
N PHE A 147 6.56 11.37 13.10
CA PHE A 147 5.89 10.83 14.30
C PHE A 147 6.91 10.13 15.20
N ARG A 148 6.94 10.46 16.48
CA ARG A 148 7.88 9.90 17.46
C ARG A 148 7.21 9.25 18.67
N ALA A 149 5.96 9.55 18.94
CA ALA A 149 5.19 9.03 20.07
C ALA A 149 4.17 7.98 19.56
N GLY A 150 4.61 6.73 19.37
CA GLY A 150 3.78 5.64 18.84
C GLY A 150 3.69 4.45 19.77
N THR A 151 2.53 3.75 19.72
CA THR A 151 2.36 2.44 20.34
C THR A 151 1.95 1.44 19.27
N ILE A 152 2.76 0.38 19.11
CA ILE A 152 2.45 -0.76 18.25
C ILE A 152 1.66 -1.77 19.07
N ILE A 153 0.44 -2.08 18.62
CA ILE A 153 -0.45 -3.01 19.29
C ILE A 153 -0.49 -4.30 18.49
N ALA A 154 0.03 -5.40 19.05
CA ALA A 154 0.12 -6.67 18.34
C ALA A 154 0.07 -7.87 19.28
N ARG A 155 -0.79 -8.87 18.93
CA ARG A 155 -0.89 -10.14 19.64
C ARG A 155 0.39 -10.99 19.56
N ASN A 156 1.12 -10.87 18.45
CA ASN A 156 2.44 -11.50 18.32
C ASN A 156 3.47 -10.56 18.95
N GLU A 157 3.94 -10.93 20.15
CA GLU A 157 4.89 -10.14 20.95
C GLU A 157 6.21 -9.93 20.24
N ASP A 158 6.79 -10.99 19.66
CA ASP A 158 8.09 -10.91 18.97
C ASP A 158 8.04 -9.92 17.80
N ALA A 159 7.04 -10.07 16.95
CA ALA A 159 6.87 -9.19 15.78
C ALA A 159 6.48 -7.76 16.17
N GLY A 160 5.63 -7.60 17.19
CA GLY A 160 5.21 -6.30 17.70
C GLY A 160 6.35 -5.54 18.36
N THR A 161 7.11 -6.20 19.22
CA THR A 161 8.28 -5.62 19.90
C THR A 161 9.40 -5.29 18.91
N ALA A 162 9.67 -6.18 17.95
CA ALA A 162 10.66 -5.91 16.91
C ALA A 162 10.30 -4.69 16.06
N LEU A 163 9.02 -4.54 15.67
CA LEU A 163 8.55 -3.39 14.91
C LEU A 163 8.62 -2.11 15.75
N ALA A 164 8.17 -2.15 17.00
CA ALA A 164 8.25 -1.02 17.91
C ALA A 164 9.70 -0.55 18.14
N HIS A 165 10.59 -1.49 18.44
CA HIS A 165 12.00 -1.22 18.68
C HIS A 165 12.69 -0.56 17.46
N ARG A 166 12.34 -0.99 16.24
CA ARG A 166 12.93 -0.44 14.99
C ARG A 166 12.76 1.07 14.89
N TYR A 167 11.65 1.61 15.39
CA TYR A 167 11.32 3.05 15.28
C TYR A 167 11.30 3.79 16.61
N GLY A 168 11.70 3.14 17.71
CA GLY A 168 11.67 3.75 19.06
C GLY A 168 10.26 3.92 19.61
N TYR A 169 9.30 3.12 19.18
CA TYR A 169 7.92 3.08 19.67
C TYR A 169 7.77 2.11 20.84
N VAL A 170 6.62 2.16 21.50
CA VAL A 170 6.26 1.24 22.58
C VAL A 170 5.43 0.08 22.01
N TRP A 171 5.54 -1.11 22.59
CA TRP A 171 4.67 -2.24 22.27
C TRP A 171 3.62 -2.47 23.36
N ALA A 172 2.42 -2.89 22.94
CA ALA A 172 1.34 -3.37 23.79
C ALA A 172 0.66 -4.60 23.15
N PRO A 173 0.20 -5.59 23.93
CA PRO A 173 -0.42 -6.81 23.38
C PRO A 173 -1.81 -6.54 22.80
N GLU A 174 -2.59 -5.66 23.41
CA GLU A 174 -3.99 -5.33 23.05
C GLU A 174 -4.26 -3.84 23.27
N PRO A 175 -5.30 -3.27 22.63
CA PRO A 175 -5.66 -1.86 22.81
C PRO A 175 -6.00 -1.50 24.26
N GLY A 176 -6.73 -2.37 24.99
CA GLY A 176 -7.20 -2.07 26.35
C GLY A 176 -7.88 -0.72 26.42
N ASP A 177 -7.49 0.07 27.43
CA ASP A 177 -7.98 1.44 27.66
C ASP A 177 -7.08 2.52 27.01
N LEU A 178 -6.14 2.12 26.12
CA LEU A 178 -5.25 3.05 25.43
C LEU A 178 -6.06 3.97 24.52
N THR A 179 -5.74 5.26 24.58
CA THR A 179 -6.30 6.28 23.68
C THR A 179 -5.19 7.11 23.04
N ALA A 180 -5.42 7.56 21.82
CA ALA A 180 -4.55 8.52 21.13
C ALA A 180 -5.35 9.34 20.12
N PRO A 181 -4.89 10.56 19.77
CA PRO A 181 -5.50 11.37 18.72
C PRO A 181 -5.48 10.69 17.34
N VAL A 182 -4.51 9.85 17.05
CA VAL A 182 -4.41 9.10 15.78
C VAL A 182 -4.44 7.61 16.08
N ILE A 183 -5.39 6.89 15.48
CA ILE A 183 -5.46 5.43 15.58
C ILE A 183 -5.44 4.80 14.19
N VAL A 184 -4.70 3.71 14.04
CA VAL A 184 -4.47 3.05 12.75
C VAL A 184 -4.71 1.55 12.88
N ASN A 185 -5.62 1.00 12.07
CA ASN A 185 -5.79 -0.44 11.92
C ASN A 185 -5.06 -0.94 10.67
N VAL A 186 -4.12 -1.86 10.85
CA VAL A 186 -3.44 -2.59 9.76
C VAL A 186 -3.59 -4.11 9.91
N THR A 187 -4.61 -4.53 10.65
CA THR A 187 -5.01 -5.94 10.79
C THR A 187 -6.15 -6.28 9.83
N PRO A 188 -6.47 -7.58 9.63
CA PRO A 188 -7.65 -7.97 8.86
C PRO A 188 -8.98 -7.78 9.59
N ILE A 189 -9.01 -7.20 10.80
CA ILE A 189 -10.26 -6.93 11.54
C ILE A 189 -11.11 -5.95 10.72
N GLY A 190 -12.36 -6.32 10.48
CA GLY A 190 -13.28 -5.56 9.62
C GLY A 190 -13.23 -5.94 8.14
N MET A 191 -12.32 -6.84 7.70
CA MET A 191 -12.21 -7.28 6.32
C MET A 191 -13.30 -8.29 5.96
N SER A 192 -13.94 -8.11 4.82
CA SER A 192 -14.95 -9.03 4.29
C SER A 192 -14.43 -10.45 4.14
N GLY A 193 -15.27 -11.42 4.52
CA GLY A 193 -14.95 -12.84 4.43
C GLY A 193 -14.03 -13.37 5.53
N GLY A 194 -13.56 -12.53 6.44
CA GLY A 194 -12.83 -12.93 7.63
C GLY A 194 -13.74 -13.22 8.84
N ALA A 195 -13.25 -13.99 9.78
CA ALA A 195 -13.97 -14.30 11.05
C ALA A 195 -14.24 -13.04 11.90
N GLU A 196 -13.44 -11.98 11.72
CA GLU A 196 -13.49 -10.72 12.45
C GLU A 196 -14.11 -9.59 11.62
N SER A 197 -14.87 -9.90 10.54
CA SER A 197 -15.41 -8.92 9.58
C SER A 197 -16.33 -7.87 10.20
N GLU A 198 -17.09 -8.23 11.25
CA GLU A 198 -18.00 -7.32 11.95
C GLU A 198 -17.43 -6.77 13.28
N GLN A 199 -16.16 -7.05 13.57
CA GLN A 199 -15.52 -6.59 14.79
C GLN A 199 -14.91 -5.20 14.62
N LEU A 200 -14.92 -4.43 15.72
CA LEU A 200 -14.18 -3.18 15.81
C LEU A 200 -12.69 -3.46 16.07
N ALA A 201 -11.82 -2.82 15.29
CA ALA A 201 -10.38 -2.91 15.51
C ALA A 201 -9.92 -2.19 16.80
N TYR A 202 -10.72 -1.28 17.33
CA TYR A 202 -10.49 -0.58 18.58
C TYR A 202 -11.77 -0.50 19.42
N PRO A 203 -11.67 -0.42 20.77
CA PRO A 203 -12.83 -0.12 21.60
C PRO A 203 -13.49 1.19 21.20
N GLN A 204 -14.82 1.27 21.34
CA GLN A 204 -15.57 2.46 20.99
C GLN A 204 -15.07 3.73 21.71
N PRO A 205 -14.73 3.73 23.02
CA PRO A 205 -14.17 4.91 23.68
C PRO A 205 -12.84 5.40 23.06
N THR A 206 -11.99 4.47 22.57
CA THR A 206 -10.75 4.80 21.88
C THR A 206 -11.04 5.51 20.54
N ILE A 207 -12.05 5.03 19.78
CA ILE A 207 -12.48 5.66 18.51
C ILE A 207 -13.05 7.06 18.77
N GLU A 208 -13.87 7.21 19.80
CA GLU A 208 -14.47 8.49 20.17
C GLU A 208 -13.45 9.51 20.67
N ALA A 209 -12.35 9.07 21.28
CA ALA A 209 -11.26 9.94 21.71
C ALA A 209 -10.30 10.35 20.57
N ALA A 210 -10.30 9.64 19.46
CA ALA A 210 -9.42 9.93 18.32
C ALA A 210 -9.89 11.17 17.55
N SER A 211 -8.94 11.89 16.93
CA SER A 211 -9.20 12.93 15.93
C SER A 211 -9.17 12.35 14.52
N VAL A 212 -8.22 11.42 14.27
CA VAL A 212 -7.99 10.78 12.98
C VAL A 212 -8.03 9.26 13.17
N VAL A 213 -8.82 8.60 12.33
CA VAL A 213 -8.96 7.15 12.30
C VAL A 213 -8.54 6.64 10.93
N PHE A 214 -7.49 5.83 10.88
CA PHE A 214 -6.97 5.27 9.66
C PHE A 214 -7.18 3.75 9.64
N ASP A 215 -7.85 3.24 8.60
CA ASP A 215 -8.04 1.81 8.40
C ASP A 215 -7.51 1.39 7.03
N VAL A 216 -6.53 0.49 6.97
CA VAL A 216 -5.98 0.01 5.69
C VAL A 216 -6.81 -1.10 5.06
N VAL A 217 -7.84 -1.59 5.71
CA VAL A 217 -8.79 -2.54 5.11
C VAL A 217 -9.55 -1.83 3.98
N ALA A 218 -9.45 -2.40 2.78
CA ALA A 218 -10.09 -1.81 1.60
C ALA A 218 -11.36 -2.53 1.16
N MET A 219 -11.63 -3.72 1.68
CA MET A 219 -12.83 -4.50 1.34
C MET A 219 -13.50 -5.04 2.60
N PRO A 220 -14.60 -4.41 3.03
CA PRO A 220 -15.20 -3.20 2.46
C PRO A 220 -14.39 -1.94 2.82
N VAL A 221 -14.53 -0.87 2.05
CA VAL A 221 -13.97 0.45 2.41
C VAL A 221 -14.61 0.98 3.70
N GLU A 222 -15.93 0.84 3.82
CA GLU A 222 -16.70 1.19 5.02
C GLU A 222 -16.69 0.02 6.02
N THR A 223 -15.54 -0.19 6.67
CA THR A 223 -15.39 -1.17 7.76
C THR A 223 -16.20 -0.77 8.99
N PRO A 224 -16.43 -1.67 9.97
CA PRO A 224 -17.01 -1.28 11.26
C PRO A 224 -16.26 -0.11 11.92
N LEU A 225 -14.92 -0.08 11.84
CA LEU A 225 -14.09 0.99 12.37
C LEU A 225 -14.39 2.33 11.67
N ILE A 226 -14.38 2.36 10.35
CA ILE A 226 -14.63 3.58 9.56
C ILE A 226 -16.07 4.09 9.77
N ARG A 227 -17.09 3.21 9.76
CA ARG A 227 -18.47 3.61 10.04
C ARG A 227 -18.62 4.25 11.42
N THR A 228 -18.01 3.63 12.46
CA THR A 228 -18.07 4.16 13.83
C THR A 228 -17.36 5.50 13.95
N ALA A 229 -16.19 5.64 13.31
CA ALA A 229 -15.44 6.89 13.30
C ALA A 229 -16.23 8.04 12.63
N ARG A 230 -16.84 7.77 11.47
CA ARG A 230 -17.71 8.76 10.77
C ARG A 230 -18.90 9.16 11.60
N ALA A 231 -19.58 8.20 12.25
CA ALA A 231 -20.70 8.47 13.13
C ALA A 231 -20.30 9.34 14.34
N ALA A 232 -19.05 9.23 14.81
CA ALA A 232 -18.47 10.06 15.85
C ALA A 232 -17.90 11.40 15.34
N GLY A 233 -17.99 11.70 14.03
CA GLY A 233 -17.50 12.94 13.43
C GLY A 233 -15.97 13.01 13.37
N ARG A 234 -15.29 11.88 13.27
CA ARG A 234 -13.82 11.82 13.19
C ARG A 234 -13.35 11.93 11.75
N GLU A 235 -12.16 12.51 11.55
CA GLU A 235 -11.48 12.44 10.26
C GLU A 235 -11.11 10.99 9.97
N VAL A 236 -11.33 10.52 8.74
CA VAL A 236 -11.04 9.14 8.37
C VAL A 236 -10.12 9.06 7.16
N ILE A 237 -9.19 8.11 7.21
CA ILE A 237 -8.34 7.71 6.08
C ILE A 237 -8.66 6.23 5.81
N THR A 238 -9.01 5.89 4.59
CA THR A 238 -9.53 4.57 4.23
C THR A 238 -8.53 3.71 3.47
N GLY A 239 -8.69 2.40 3.56
CA GLY A 239 -7.89 1.45 2.78
C GLY A 239 -8.14 1.56 1.27
N GLY A 240 -9.32 2.04 0.86
CA GLY A 240 -9.60 2.38 -0.54
C GLY A 240 -8.68 3.46 -1.07
N GLU A 241 -8.43 4.51 -0.27
CA GLU A 241 -7.46 5.58 -0.65
C GLU A 241 -6.04 5.05 -0.73
N VAL A 242 -5.64 4.13 0.16
CA VAL A 242 -4.29 3.51 0.10
C VAL A 242 -4.11 2.72 -1.18
N ILE A 243 -5.07 1.84 -1.54
CA ILE A 243 -4.99 1.03 -2.76
C ILE A 243 -4.96 1.92 -4.00
N ALA A 244 -5.82 2.92 -4.06
CA ALA A 244 -5.91 3.85 -5.19
C ALA A 244 -4.61 4.62 -5.40
N LEU A 245 -4.04 5.17 -4.32
CA LEU A 245 -2.81 5.96 -4.42
C LEU A 245 -1.57 5.10 -4.70
N GLN A 246 -1.47 3.88 -4.14
CA GLN A 246 -0.35 3.00 -4.46
C GLN A 246 -0.36 2.58 -5.93
N ALA A 247 -1.54 2.33 -6.52
CA ALA A 247 -1.68 2.01 -7.94
C ALA A 247 -1.40 3.22 -8.85
N ALA A 248 -1.86 4.41 -8.43
CA ALA A 248 -1.56 5.67 -9.12
C ALA A 248 -0.05 5.98 -9.13
N GLU A 249 0.64 5.71 -8.03
CA GLU A 249 2.08 5.89 -7.94
C GLU A 249 2.84 4.89 -8.82
N GLN A 250 2.40 3.62 -8.88
CA GLN A 250 2.92 2.66 -9.85
C GLN A 250 2.77 3.16 -11.29
N PHE A 251 1.58 3.67 -11.63
CA PHE A 251 1.32 4.24 -12.96
C PHE A 251 2.28 5.39 -13.27
N ARG A 252 2.46 6.32 -12.32
CA ARG A 252 3.40 7.44 -12.46
C ARG A 252 4.84 6.97 -12.65
N LEU A 253 5.29 5.99 -11.88
CA LEU A 253 6.65 5.43 -11.99
C LEU A 253 6.88 4.74 -13.34
N TYR A 254 5.86 4.08 -13.90
CA TYR A 254 5.99 3.41 -15.19
C TYR A 254 5.95 4.36 -16.38
N THR A 255 5.10 5.40 -16.32
CA THR A 255 4.76 6.25 -17.47
C THR A 255 5.30 7.67 -17.39
N GLY A 256 5.64 8.16 -16.20
CA GLY A 256 5.93 9.56 -15.93
C GLY A 256 4.70 10.47 -15.82
N VAL A 257 3.48 9.94 -16.04
CA VAL A 257 2.23 10.71 -15.99
C VAL A 257 1.68 10.71 -14.57
N THR A 258 1.42 11.90 -14.04
CA THR A 258 0.71 12.09 -12.76
C THR A 258 -0.79 12.12 -13.00
N LEU A 259 -1.52 11.25 -12.30
CA LEU A 259 -2.98 11.14 -12.41
C LEU A 259 -3.68 12.22 -11.58
N SER A 260 -4.80 12.73 -12.10
CA SER A 260 -5.73 13.53 -11.32
C SER A 260 -6.55 12.65 -10.35
N PRO A 261 -7.15 13.23 -9.28
CA PRO A 261 -8.08 12.49 -8.42
C PRO A 261 -9.23 11.84 -9.20
N ASP A 262 -9.73 12.51 -10.25
CA ASP A 262 -10.79 11.98 -11.11
C ASP A 262 -10.31 10.78 -11.95
N ASP A 263 -9.07 10.81 -12.46
CA ASP A 263 -8.47 9.66 -13.16
C ASP A 263 -8.42 8.44 -12.25
N ILE A 264 -7.94 8.64 -11.02
CA ILE A 264 -7.82 7.57 -10.01
C ILE A 264 -9.20 7.00 -9.68
N ALA A 265 -10.19 7.86 -9.38
CA ALA A 265 -11.53 7.43 -9.02
C ALA A 265 -12.20 6.64 -10.16
N GLN A 266 -12.06 7.08 -11.41
CA GLN A 266 -12.60 6.39 -12.57
C GLN A 266 -11.90 5.05 -12.81
N ALA A 267 -10.58 4.99 -12.67
CA ALA A 267 -9.82 3.74 -12.83
C ALA A 267 -10.19 2.71 -11.75
N GLU A 268 -10.35 3.13 -10.49
CA GLU A 268 -10.82 2.25 -9.41
C GLU A 268 -12.25 1.74 -9.66
N ALA A 269 -13.14 2.58 -10.16
CA ALA A 269 -14.50 2.16 -10.53
C ALA A 269 -14.51 1.09 -11.64
N GLN A 270 -13.52 1.10 -12.54
CA GLN A 270 -13.37 0.06 -13.57
C GLN A 270 -12.67 -1.20 -13.04
N ALA A 271 -11.86 -1.07 -11.99
CA ALA A 271 -11.08 -2.18 -11.44
C ALA A 271 -11.90 -3.08 -10.51
N ASN A 272 -12.91 -2.54 -9.87
CA ASN A 272 -13.88 -3.25 -9.03
C ASN A 272 -14.99 -3.86 -9.88
#